data_2788ba46de5071e48fc828ad5d8d4ec9
#
_entry.id   2788ba46de5071e48fc828ad5d8d4ec9
#
_cell.length_a   1.000
_cell.length_b   1.000
_cell.length_c   1.000
_cell.angle_alpha   90.00
_cell.angle_beta   90.00
_cell.angle_gamma   90.00
#
_symmetry.space_group_name_H-M   'P 1'
#
loop_
_entity.id
_entity.type
_entity.pdbx_description
1 polymer ?
#
loop_
_entity_poly.entity_id
_entity_poly.type
_entity_poly.pdbx_seq_one_letter_code
_entity_poly.pdbx_strand_id
1 'polypeptide(L)'
;MAQNIIEKLREEAVNRLFATNGFNSVWSTWQGVIHQYASSPTPRQLINLGDHLKDIFYSTNTNSGRTQSDVSGGGANWEALVCWYLNLCCIGRRTVVIKHHKSLIPTPISNAITVNYGNFPSNTESDLIAITFPDKPEYSMDKDNIVINDENDIPVKLYNRNKYNTLNVLNALVARDFSGIEIHIIQCKTNWNDNAQIPMLWDMIYSSTAFRADITIGREGYNMNNARLFSYAFATVPTVKPEKITRSSVCVSRVRNLSGGNYWGRPSEDGVASSIKEMLNRNLATGSSLSHLDTLSLAIPKLSSKGIY
;
A
#
# COMPACT_ATOMS: atom_id res chain seq x y z
N MET A 1 -14.01 19.73 9.73
CA MET A 1 -14.62 18.38 9.74
C MET A 1 -13.82 17.52 10.69
N ALA A 2 -14.48 16.76 11.51
CA ALA A 2 -13.84 15.76 12.38
C ALA A 2 -13.01 14.80 11.51
N GLN A 3 -11.76 14.58 11.85
CA GLN A 3 -10.83 13.73 11.13
C GLN A 3 -10.19 12.74 12.12
N ASN A 4 -10.34 11.45 11.87
CA ASN A 4 -9.64 10.45 12.67
C ASN A 4 -8.16 10.33 12.25
N ILE A 5 -7.35 9.66 13.07
CA ILE A 5 -5.91 9.54 12.84
C ILE A 5 -5.58 8.76 11.55
N ILE A 6 -6.43 7.82 11.14
CA ILE A 6 -6.23 7.02 9.93
C ILE A 6 -6.39 7.90 8.68
N GLU A 7 -7.42 8.74 8.64
CA GLU A 7 -7.60 9.69 7.53
C GLU A 7 -6.51 10.77 7.55
N LYS A 8 -5.99 11.15 8.73
CA LYS A 8 -4.84 12.04 8.82
C LYS A 8 -3.57 11.41 8.24
N LEU A 9 -3.28 10.16 8.57
CA LEU A 9 -2.16 9.42 7.98
C LEU A 9 -2.32 9.26 6.46
N ARG A 10 -3.55 8.96 5.99
CA ARG A 10 -3.86 8.84 4.56
C ARG A 10 -3.60 10.14 3.82
N GLU A 11 -4.08 11.26 4.37
CA GLU A 11 -3.82 12.60 3.84
C GLU A 11 -2.32 12.86 3.71
N GLU A 12 -1.54 12.57 4.75
CA GLU A 12 -0.08 12.75 4.74
C GLU A 12 0.61 11.83 3.72
N ALA A 13 0.17 10.59 3.60
CA ALA A 13 0.70 9.63 2.64
C ALA A 13 0.42 10.08 1.18
N VAL A 14 -0.79 10.51 0.88
CA VAL A 14 -1.16 10.99 -0.47
C VAL A 14 -0.46 12.32 -0.78
N ASN A 15 -0.45 13.28 0.14
CA ASN A 15 0.25 14.57 -0.04
C ASN A 15 1.75 14.36 -0.33
N ARG A 16 2.34 13.34 0.28
CA ARG A 16 3.74 12.99 -0.01
C ARG A 16 3.99 12.55 -1.44
N LEU A 17 3.05 11.86 -2.08
CA LEU A 17 3.16 11.48 -3.50
C LEU A 17 3.24 12.74 -4.37
N PHE A 18 2.33 13.70 -4.12
CA PHE A 18 2.29 14.96 -4.86
C PHE A 18 3.46 15.90 -4.56
N ALA A 19 4.12 15.74 -3.44
CA ALA A 19 5.35 16.48 -3.13
C ALA A 19 6.57 16.00 -3.93
N THR A 20 6.48 14.88 -4.66
CA THR A 20 7.56 14.37 -5.51
C THR A 20 7.45 14.93 -6.92
N ASN A 21 8.53 15.50 -7.45
CA ASN A 21 8.54 16.09 -8.79
C ASN A 21 8.11 15.09 -9.87
N GLY A 22 8.55 13.82 -9.78
CA GLY A 22 8.23 12.78 -10.76
C GLY A 22 6.72 12.51 -10.86
N PHE A 23 6.04 12.31 -9.74
CA PHE A 23 4.60 12.05 -9.72
C PHE A 23 3.81 13.30 -10.15
N ASN A 24 4.16 14.46 -9.61
CA ASN A 24 3.48 15.71 -9.91
C ASN A 24 3.56 16.10 -11.40
N SER A 25 4.71 15.84 -12.04
CA SER A 25 4.91 16.17 -13.47
C SER A 25 4.05 15.33 -14.42
N VAL A 26 3.69 14.10 -14.05
CA VAL A 26 2.86 13.23 -14.89
C VAL A 26 1.36 13.34 -14.56
N TRP A 27 1.03 13.92 -13.41
CA TRP A 27 -0.34 13.90 -12.87
C TRP A 27 -1.36 14.55 -13.78
N SER A 28 -1.05 15.69 -14.40
CA SER A 28 -1.98 16.39 -15.30
C SER A 28 -2.38 15.53 -16.52
N THR A 29 -1.45 14.77 -17.07
CA THR A 29 -1.75 13.83 -18.15
C THR A 29 -2.62 12.67 -17.64
N TRP A 30 -2.30 12.13 -16.48
CA TRP A 30 -3.06 11.04 -15.88
C TRP A 30 -4.48 11.47 -15.50
N GLN A 31 -4.68 12.68 -14.98
CA GLN A 31 -6.02 13.22 -14.73
C GLN A 31 -6.89 13.19 -15.99
N GLY A 32 -6.35 13.57 -17.15
CA GLY A 32 -7.07 13.49 -18.42
C GLY A 32 -7.57 12.09 -18.74
N VAL A 33 -6.74 11.07 -18.51
CA VAL A 33 -7.12 9.65 -18.73
C VAL A 33 -8.08 9.17 -17.64
N ILE A 34 -7.87 9.55 -16.38
CA ILE A 34 -8.78 9.24 -15.27
C ILE A 34 -10.18 9.77 -15.57
N HIS A 35 -10.29 11.01 -16.07
CA HIS A 35 -11.57 11.59 -16.44
C HIS A 35 -12.27 10.87 -17.59
N GLN A 36 -11.54 10.19 -18.48
CA GLN A 36 -12.16 9.35 -19.52
C GLN A 36 -12.88 8.13 -18.92
N TYR A 37 -12.34 7.54 -17.86
CA TYR A 37 -12.92 6.38 -17.18
C TYR A 37 -13.88 6.75 -16.04
N ALA A 38 -13.70 7.92 -15.44
CA ALA A 38 -14.45 8.39 -14.29
C ALA A 38 -14.81 9.88 -14.43
N SER A 39 -15.58 10.23 -15.47
CA SER A 39 -16.00 11.61 -15.76
C SER A 39 -16.93 12.20 -14.70
N SER A 40 -17.73 11.37 -14.05
CA SER A 40 -18.56 11.72 -12.89
C SER A 40 -18.22 10.71 -11.79
N PRO A 41 -17.30 11.02 -10.86
CA PRO A 41 -16.68 10.04 -10.00
C PRO A 41 -17.68 9.42 -9.02
N THR A 42 -18.42 8.43 -9.49
CA THR A 42 -19.22 7.56 -8.61
C THR A 42 -18.29 6.58 -7.90
N PRO A 43 -18.66 6.08 -6.71
CA PRO A 43 -17.89 5.08 -5.99
C PRO A 43 -17.49 3.88 -6.87
N ARG A 44 -18.41 3.43 -7.71
CA ARG A 44 -18.17 2.30 -8.64
C ARG A 44 -17.12 2.64 -9.70
N GLN A 45 -17.19 3.83 -10.29
CA GLN A 45 -16.20 4.28 -11.28
C GLN A 45 -14.81 4.41 -10.66
N LEU A 46 -14.71 4.95 -9.44
CA LEU A 46 -13.45 5.06 -8.72
C LEU A 46 -12.81 3.68 -8.46
N ILE A 47 -13.60 2.72 -8.00
CA ILE A 47 -13.10 1.34 -7.80
C ILE A 47 -12.69 0.71 -9.14
N ASN A 48 -13.46 0.94 -10.21
CA ASN A 48 -13.17 0.38 -11.52
C ASN A 48 -11.93 0.98 -12.18
N LEU A 49 -11.43 2.15 -11.73
CA LEU A 49 -10.13 2.67 -12.18
C LEU A 49 -9.00 1.64 -12.02
N GLY A 50 -9.11 0.73 -11.05
CA GLY A 50 -8.12 -0.33 -10.86
C GLY A 50 -7.96 -1.28 -12.05
N ASP A 51 -8.98 -1.38 -12.90
CA ASP A 51 -8.92 -2.16 -14.16
C ASP A 51 -8.15 -1.40 -15.26
N HIS A 52 -7.98 -0.07 -15.11
CA HIS A 52 -7.41 0.85 -16.10
C HIS A 52 -6.08 1.50 -15.68
N LEU A 53 -5.49 1.14 -14.53
CA LEU A 53 -4.23 1.75 -14.09
C LEU A 53 -3.10 1.59 -15.10
N LYS A 54 -3.11 0.51 -15.88
CA LYS A 54 -2.19 0.31 -17.00
C LYS A 54 -2.30 1.43 -18.03
N ASP A 55 -3.51 1.74 -18.45
CA ASP A 55 -3.74 2.73 -19.52
C ASP A 55 -3.36 4.13 -19.03
N ILE A 56 -3.68 4.43 -17.75
CA ILE A 56 -3.25 5.66 -17.09
C ILE A 56 -1.72 5.73 -17.07
N PHE A 57 -1.04 4.68 -16.61
CA PHE A 57 0.42 4.64 -16.53
C PHE A 57 1.09 4.81 -17.90
N TYR A 58 0.62 4.09 -18.91
CA TYR A 58 1.19 4.15 -20.25
C TYR A 58 0.88 5.45 -21.00
N SER A 59 -0.08 6.25 -20.61
CA SER A 59 -0.34 7.55 -21.24
C SER A 59 0.85 8.50 -21.16
N THR A 60 1.76 8.29 -20.23
CA THR A 60 3.01 9.07 -20.09
C THR A 60 4.29 8.30 -20.47
N ASN A 61 4.19 7.02 -20.81
CA ASN A 61 5.33 6.13 -21.07
C ASN A 61 5.35 5.60 -22.52
N THR A 62 5.03 6.42 -23.50
CA THR A 62 4.81 6.00 -24.90
C THR A 62 6.07 5.80 -25.73
N ASN A 63 7.30 5.99 -25.20
CA ASN A 63 8.50 6.03 -26.02
C ASN A 63 9.33 4.73 -26.03
N SER A 64 9.61 4.27 -27.23
CA SER A 64 10.39 3.11 -27.63
C SER A 64 11.92 3.30 -27.54
N GLY A 65 12.42 4.19 -26.71
CA GLY A 65 13.85 4.45 -26.53
C GLY A 65 14.16 4.82 -25.08
N ARG A 66 13.94 3.88 -24.15
CA ARG A 66 14.13 4.15 -22.71
C ARG A 66 15.61 4.26 -22.34
N THR A 67 16.01 5.38 -21.76
CA THR A 67 17.25 5.48 -20.99
C THR A 67 17.09 4.82 -19.63
N GLN A 68 18.19 4.48 -18.96
CA GLN A 68 18.16 3.87 -17.61
C GLN A 68 17.48 4.80 -16.57
N SER A 69 17.55 6.11 -16.76
CA SER A 69 16.82 7.10 -15.95
C SER A 69 15.31 7.05 -16.17
N ASP A 70 14.86 6.80 -17.40
CA ASP A 70 13.43 6.65 -17.72
C ASP A 70 12.83 5.37 -17.12
N VAL A 71 13.63 4.32 -17.00
CA VAL A 71 13.22 3.07 -16.36
C VAL A 71 13.05 3.24 -14.85
N SER A 72 13.96 3.94 -14.18
CA SER A 72 13.87 4.18 -12.73
C SER A 72 12.76 5.18 -12.37
N GLY A 73 12.60 6.24 -13.15
CA GLY A 73 11.50 7.19 -13.00
C GLY A 73 10.13 6.56 -13.23
N GLY A 74 10.03 5.66 -14.22
CA GLY A 74 8.81 4.90 -14.49
C GLY A 74 8.40 3.98 -13.34
N GLY A 75 9.36 3.31 -12.69
CA GLY A 75 9.10 2.47 -11.51
C GLY A 75 8.48 3.26 -10.37
N ALA A 76 9.12 4.37 -9.99
CA ALA A 76 8.65 5.23 -8.91
C ALA A 76 7.26 5.84 -9.17
N ASN A 77 6.92 6.12 -10.42
CA ASN A 77 5.61 6.63 -10.82
C ASN A 77 4.54 5.53 -10.76
N TRP A 78 4.87 4.29 -11.15
CA TRP A 78 3.96 3.15 -11.01
C TRP A 78 3.62 2.88 -9.54
N GLU A 79 4.62 2.81 -8.66
CA GLU A 79 4.43 2.69 -7.23
C GLU A 79 3.50 3.78 -6.68
N ALA A 80 3.73 5.05 -7.09
CA ALA A 80 2.93 6.17 -6.64
C ALA A 80 1.48 6.09 -7.16
N LEU A 81 1.26 5.67 -8.41
CA LEU A 81 -0.09 5.48 -8.97
C LEU A 81 -0.86 4.38 -8.24
N VAL A 82 -0.22 3.24 -7.97
CA VAL A 82 -0.84 2.15 -7.19
C VAL A 82 -1.15 2.62 -5.77
N CYS A 83 -0.21 3.30 -5.12
CA CYS A 83 -0.40 3.85 -3.78
C CYS A 83 -1.58 4.84 -3.72
N TRP A 84 -1.65 5.78 -4.68
CA TRP A 84 -2.75 6.74 -4.79
C TRP A 84 -4.11 6.02 -4.96
N TYR A 85 -4.19 5.10 -5.90
CA TYR A 85 -5.44 4.38 -6.20
C TYR A 85 -5.93 3.56 -5.00
N LEU A 86 -5.05 2.82 -4.35
CA LEU A 86 -5.43 2.00 -3.19
C LEU A 86 -5.89 2.88 -2.02
N ASN A 87 -5.24 4.02 -1.77
CA ASN A 87 -5.71 4.97 -0.76
C ASN A 87 -7.06 5.59 -1.11
N LEU A 88 -7.29 5.93 -2.38
CA LEU A 88 -8.58 6.41 -2.86
C LEU A 88 -9.71 5.40 -2.54
N CYS A 89 -9.48 4.12 -2.85
CA CYS A 89 -10.45 3.06 -2.60
C CYS A 89 -10.62 2.72 -1.10
N CYS A 90 -9.64 3.07 -0.27
CA CYS A 90 -9.66 2.83 1.18
C CYS A 90 -10.14 4.03 2.01
N ILE A 91 -10.63 5.11 1.40
CA ILE A 91 -11.20 6.25 2.14
C ILE A 91 -12.35 5.77 3.04
N GLY A 92 -12.33 6.19 4.31
CA GLY A 92 -13.32 5.78 5.31
C GLY A 92 -13.07 4.38 5.90
N ARG A 93 -11.98 3.70 5.52
CA ARG A 93 -11.56 2.40 6.05
C ARG A 93 -10.32 2.55 6.93
N ARG A 94 -10.10 1.58 7.82
CA ARG A 94 -8.92 1.56 8.71
C ARG A 94 -7.63 1.07 8.01
N THR A 95 -7.59 1.06 6.69
CA THR A 95 -6.44 0.66 5.89
C THR A 95 -5.82 1.87 5.23
N VAL A 96 -4.51 2.06 5.38
CA VAL A 96 -3.72 3.08 4.69
C VAL A 96 -2.57 2.43 3.94
N VAL A 97 -2.33 2.88 2.72
CA VAL A 97 -1.21 2.43 1.90
C VAL A 97 -0.13 3.52 1.86
N ILE A 98 1.08 3.18 2.22
CA ILE A 98 2.19 4.10 2.33
C ILE A 98 3.26 3.69 1.32
N LYS A 99 3.61 4.59 0.38
CA LYS A 99 4.86 4.44 -0.38
C LYS A 99 6.02 4.60 0.61
N HIS A 100 6.95 3.65 0.60
CA HIS A 100 7.95 3.50 1.67
C HIS A 100 8.61 4.83 2.04
N HIS A 101 8.32 5.33 3.24
CA HIS A 101 8.92 6.54 3.79
C HIS A 101 8.94 6.49 5.32
N LYS A 102 10.13 6.58 5.89
CA LYS A 102 10.36 6.45 7.34
C LYS A 102 9.51 7.37 8.22
N SER A 103 9.14 8.56 7.74
CA SER A 103 8.33 9.51 8.52
C SER A 103 6.84 9.19 8.58
N LEU A 104 6.37 8.18 7.84
CA LEU A 104 4.97 7.78 7.77
C LEU A 104 4.71 6.37 8.29
N ILE A 105 5.75 5.56 8.39
CA ILE A 105 5.64 4.17 8.85
C ILE A 105 5.89 4.14 10.36
N PRO A 106 4.93 3.69 11.18
CA PRO A 106 5.14 3.52 12.61
C PRO A 106 6.35 2.64 12.91
N THR A 107 7.15 3.04 13.90
CA THR A 107 8.39 2.35 14.28
C THR A 107 8.20 0.86 14.56
N PRO A 108 7.15 0.41 15.29
CA PRO A 108 6.93 -1.02 15.51
C PRO A 108 6.76 -1.81 14.19
N ILE A 109 6.09 -1.23 13.18
CA ILE A 109 5.93 -1.85 11.86
C ILE A 109 7.27 -1.88 11.13
N SER A 110 8.01 -0.77 11.11
CA SER A 110 9.35 -0.72 10.51
C SER A 110 10.28 -1.75 11.14
N ASN A 111 10.22 -1.91 12.45
CA ASN A 111 10.99 -2.92 13.18
C ASN A 111 10.57 -4.35 12.79
N ALA A 112 9.27 -4.62 12.71
CA ALA A 112 8.75 -5.94 12.40
C ALA A 112 9.14 -6.42 10.99
N ILE A 113 9.18 -5.51 10.01
CA ILE A 113 9.55 -5.85 8.62
C ILE A 113 11.05 -5.79 8.35
N THR A 114 11.87 -5.40 9.33
CA THR A 114 13.32 -5.38 9.17
C THR A 114 13.88 -6.78 9.13
N VAL A 115 14.67 -7.09 8.10
CA VAL A 115 15.44 -8.32 8.00
C VAL A 115 16.89 -7.99 8.37
N ASN A 116 17.43 -8.68 9.36
CA ASN A 116 18.82 -8.53 9.74
C ASN A 116 19.63 -9.64 9.04
N TYR A 117 20.65 -9.23 8.33
CA TYR A 117 21.65 -10.13 7.74
C TYR A 117 22.94 -9.99 8.54
N GLY A 118 23.14 -10.88 9.48
CA GLY A 118 24.14 -10.71 10.51
C GLY A 118 23.90 -9.39 11.30
N ASN A 119 24.87 -8.51 11.30
CA ASN A 119 24.77 -7.20 11.92
C ASN A 119 24.23 -6.10 10.98
N PHE A 120 23.82 -6.45 9.78
CA PHE A 120 23.33 -5.49 8.79
C PHE A 120 21.80 -5.54 8.72
N PRO A 121 21.08 -4.52 9.22
CA PRO A 121 19.65 -4.43 9.06
C PRO A 121 19.32 -4.00 7.64
N SER A 122 18.53 -4.79 6.94
CA SER A 122 17.96 -4.48 5.64
C SER A 122 16.47 -4.26 5.79
N ASN A 123 16.01 -3.03 5.56
CA ASN A 123 14.60 -2.84 5.29
C ASN A 123 14.37 -3.33 3.86
N THR A 124 13.48 -4.26 3.73
CA THR A 124 13.14 -4.91 2.48
C THR A 124 12.94 -3.96 1.32
N GLU A 125 12.97 -4.50 0.13
CA GLU A 125 12.38 -3.87 -1.06
C GLU A 125 10.85 -3.81 -0.95
N SER A 126 10.34 -3.17 0.12
CA SER A 126 8.93 -2.85 0.26
C SER A 126 8.65 -1.54 -0.45
N ASP A 127 8.17 -1.60 -1.68
CA ASP A 127 7.81 -0.40 -2.43
C ASP A 127 6.60 0.29 -1.78
N LEU A 128 5.58 -0.50 -1.41
CA LEU A 128 4.41 -0.05 -0.66
C LEU A 128 4.17 -0.94 0.57
N ILE A 129 3.68 -0.30 1.63
CA ILE A 129 3.22 -0.99 2.84
C ILE A 129 1.77 -0.59 3.08
N ALA A 130 0.85 -1.55 3.01
CA ALA A 130 -0.53 -1.34 3.43
C ALA A 130 -0.68 -1.81 4.88
N ILE A 131 -1.25 -0.94 5.70
CA ILE A 131 -1.45 -1.18 7.13
C ILE A 131 -2.95 -1.13 7.40
N THR A 132 -3.50 -2.20 7.94
CA THR A 132 -4.89 -2.21 8.45
C THR A 132 -4.85 -2.18 9.96
N PHE A 133 -5.45 -1.14 10.52
CA PHE A 133 -5.50 -0.91 11.96
C PHE A 133 -6.70 -1.61 12.60
N PRO A 134 -6.62 -1.96 13.90
CA PRO A 134 -7.70 -2.65 14.61
C PRO A 134 -8.96 -1.80 14.76
N ASP A 135 -10.09 -2.45 15.03
CA ASP A 135 -11.37 -1.79 15.25
C ASP A 135 -11.47 -1.32 16.70
N LYS A 136 -10.86 -0.16 16.97
CA LYS A 136 -10.88 0.49 18.27
C LYS A 136 -11.22 1.97 18.12
N PRO A 137 -11.85 2.60 19.13
CA PRO A 137 -12.29 4.00 19.08
C PRO A 137 -11.16 4.98 18.70
N GLU A 138 -9.94 4.75 19.17
CA GLU A 138 -8.77 5.61 18.93
C GLU A 138 -8.40 5.74 17.45
N TYR A 139 -8.76 4.74 16.63
CA TYR A 139 -8.52 4.78 15.18
C TYR A 139 -9.68 5.34 14.38
N SER A 140 -10.89 5.42 14.94
CA SER A 140 -12.12 5.79 14.22
C SER A 140 -12.73 7.12 14.67
N MET A 141 -12.51 7.53 15.92
CA MET A 141 -13.04 8.80 16.45
C MET A 141 -12.19 10.00 16.00
N ASP A 142 -12.74 11.18 16.20
CA ASP A 142 -12.01 12.42 15.91
C ASP A 142 -10.73 12.49 16.76
N LYS A 143 -9.59 12.60 16.08
CA LYS A 143 -8.25 12.62 16.69
C LYS A 143 -8.03 13.73 17.70
N ASP A 144 -8.82 14.83 17.62
CA ASP A 144 -8.68 15.99 18.49
C ASP A 144 -9.55 15.88 19.76
N ASN A 145 -10.48 14.94 19.77
CA ASN A 145 -11.47 14.76 20.84
C ASN A 145 -11.31 13.41 21.58
N ILE A 146 -10.20 12.72 21.39
CA ILE A 146 -9.94 11.43 22.06
C ILE A 146 -8.63 11.46 22.83
N VAL A 147 -8.65 10.88 24.03
CA VAL A 147 -7.43 10.64 24.80
C VAL A 147 -6.80 9.36 24.27
N ILE A 148 -5.51 9.42 23.99
CA ILE A 148 -4.72 8.27 23.51
C ILE A 148 -3.66 7.98 24.56
N ASN A 149 -3.65 6.74 25.04
CA ASN A 149 -2.64 6.25 25.96
C ASN A 149 -1.72 5.25 25.22
N ASP A 150 -0.47 5.21 25.67
CA ASP A 150 0.50 4.22 25.25
C ASP A 150 0.27 2.83 25.91
N GLU A 151 1.20 1.92 25.74
CA GLU A 151 1.15 0.57 26.33
C GLU A 151 1.26 0.52 27.87
N ASN A 152 1.67 1.64 28.50
CA ASN A 152 1.78 1.80 29.96
C ASN A 152 0.66 2.69 30.55
N ASP A 153 -0.42 2.90 29.77
CA ASP A 153 -1.54 3.80 30.14
C ASP A 153 -1.11 5.27 30.33
N ILE A 154 0.02 5.71 29.77
CA ILE A 154 0.48 7.08 29.84
C ILE A 154 -0.08 7.89 28.66
N PRO A 155 -0.72 9.06 28.91
CA PRO A 155 -1.27 9.90 27.86
C PRO A 155 -0.21 10.34 26.85
N VAL A 156 -0.47 10.11 25.57
CA VAL A 156 0.43 10.47 24.46
C VAL A 156 0.26 11.94 24.11
N LYS A 157 1.38 12.63 23.91
CA LYS A 157 1.38 14.01 23.44
C LYS A 157 0.95 14.08 21.98
N LEU A 158 -0.26 14.60 21.73
CA LEU A 158 -0.88 14.65 20.40
C LEU A 158 -0.27 15.73 19.50
N TYR A 159 0.23 16.83 20.06
CA TYR A 159 0.72 17.98 19.29
C TYR A 159 2.18 18.30 19.60
N ASN A 160 2.90 18.71 18.56
CA ASN A 160 4.23 19.30 18.68
C ASN A 160 4.24 20.62 17.91
N ARG A 161 4.52 21.77 18.62
CA ARG A 161 4.50 23.13 18.03
C ARG A 161 3.25 23.39 17.18
N ASN A 162 2.07 23.12 17.74
CA ASN A 162 0.77 23.30 17.11
C ASN A 162 0.48 22.42 15.87
N LYS A 163 1.34 21.43 15.57
CA LYS A 163 1.08 20.42 14.55
C LYS A 163 0.74 19.08 15.20
N TYR A 164 -0.29 18.43 14.71
CA TYR A 164 -0.63 17.08 15.15
C TYR A 164 0.53 16.13 14.82
N ASN A 165 1.01 15.39 15.81
CA ASN A 165 2.16 14.52 15.68
C ASN A 165 1.74 13.09 15.32
N THR A 166 1.26 12.92 14.09
CA THR A 166 0.67 11.69 13.56
C THR A 166 1.56 10.46 13.84
N LEU A 167 2.86 10.56 13.54
CA LEU A 167 3.76 9.42 13.70
C LEU A 167 3.97 9.04 15.17
N ASN A 168 4.11 10.03 16.06
CA ASN A 168 4.29 9.76 17.50
C ASN A 168 3.07 9.05 18.09
N VAL A 169 1.88 9.53 17.72
CA VAL A 169 0.61 8.94 18.17
C VAL A 169 0.45 7.53 17.62
N LEU A 170 0.75 7.32 16.35
CA LEU A 170 0.69 5.99 15.73
C LEU A 170 1.76 5.05 16.28
N ASN A 171 2.94 5.53 16.65
CA ASN A 171 3.94 4.69 17.30
C ASN A 171 3.40 4.11 18.60
N ALA A 172 2.79 4.93 19.46
CA ALA A 172 2.21 4.47 20.71
C ALA A 172 1.02 3.51 20.51
N LEU A 173 0.09 3.87 19.62
CA LEU A 173 -1.07 3.03 19.31
C LEU A 173 -0.66 1.67 18.71
N VAL A 174 0.28 1.67 17.75
CA VAL A 174 0.73 0.45 17.10
C VAL A 174 1.58 -0.41 18.05
N ALA A 175 2.39 0.17 18.93
CA ALA A 175 3.11 -0.57 19.95
C ALA A 175 2.13 -1.31 20.87
N ARG A 176 1.12 -0.61 21.39
CA ARG A 176 0.06 -1.17 22.26
C ARG A 176 -0.77 -2.24 21.56
N ASP A 177 -1.12 -2.04 20.30
CA ASP A 177 -2.11 -2.82 19.58
C ASP A 177 -1.50 -3.71 18.48
N PHE A 178 -0.22 -4.00 18.53
CA PHE A 178 0.52 -4.64 17.43
C PHE A 178 -0.09 -5.97 16.96
N SER A 179 -0.58 -6.78 17.88
CA SER A 179 -1.24 -8.05 17.57
C SER A 179 -2.58 -7.91 16.82
N GLY A 180 -3.13 -6.71 16.77
CA GLY A 180 -4.34 -6.38 16.00
C GLY A 180 -4.03 -5.77 14.62
N ILE A 181 -2.76 -5.50 14.30
CA ILE A 181 -2.34 -4.87 13.04
C ILE A 181 -2.20 -5.91 11.93
N GLU A 182 -2.68 -5.58 10.74
CA GLU A 182 -2.39 -6.34 9.52
C GLU A 182 -1.39 -5.56 8.67
N ILE A 183 -0.37 -6.25 8.16
CA ILE A 183 0.71 -5.67 7.38
C ILE A 183 0.77 -6.38 6.03
N HIS A 184 0.64 -5.62 4.95
CA HIS A 184 0.73 -6.14 3.59
C HIS A 184 1.84 -5.40 2.85
N ILE A 185 2.91 -6.11 2.49
CA ILE A 185 3.96 -5.58 1.62
C ILE A 185 3.50 -5.77 0.18
N ILE A 186 3.59 -4.70 -0.60
CA ILE A 186 3.28 -4.74 -2.03
C ILE A 186 4.52 -4.28 -2.77
N GLN A 187 5.15 -5.20 -3.48
CA GLN A 187 6.27 -4.90 -4.36
C GLN A 187 5.74 -4.54 -5.74
N CYS A 188 6.18 -3.40 -6.27
CA CYS A 188 5.76 -2.87 -7.56
C CYS A 188 6.89 -3.02 -8.58
N LYS A 189 6.59 -3.52 -9.77
CA LYS A 189 7.57 -3.60 -10.88
C LYS A 189 6.91 -3.22 -12.20
N THR A 190 7.65 -2.56 -13.05
CA THR A 190 7.19 -2.17 -14.40
C THR A 190 7.54 -3.21 -15.46
N ASN A 191 8.27 -4.24 -15.09
CA ASN A 191 8.55 -5.42 -15.91
C ASN A 191 8.37 -6.67 -15.06
N TRP A 192 7.60 -7.64 -15.55
CA TRP A 192 7.21 -8.73 -14.67
C TRP A 192 7.96 -10.05 -14.88
N ASN A 193 8.51 -10.29 -16.07
CA ASN A 193 9.09 -11.60 -16.36
C ASN A 193 10.31 -11.93 -15.48
N ASP A 194 11.26 -11.01 -15.43
CA ASP A 194 12.54 -11.27 -14.78
C ASP A 194 12.51 -10.98 -13.29
N ASN A 195 11.58 -10.12 -12.86
CA ASN A 195 11.54 -9.63 -11.48
C ASN A 195 10.57 -10.38 -10.56
N ALA A 196 9.73 -11.29 -11.09
CA ALA A 196 8.81 -12.09 -10.25
C ALA A 196 9.52 -13.04 -9.28
N GLN A 197 10.81 -13.28 -9.46
CA GLN A 197 11.61 -14.07 -8.55
C GLN A 197 11.89 -13.35 -7.23
N ILE A 198 12.10 -12.04 -7.27
CA ILE A 198 12.44 -11.25 -6.07
C ILE A 198 11.31 -11.25 -5.04
N PRO A 199 10.04 -10.95 -5.40
CA PRO A 199 8.93 -11.10 -4.46
C PRO A 199 8.82 -12.48 -3.84
N MET A 200 9.03 -13.53 -4.63
CA MET A 200 9.01 -14.91 -4.14
C MET A 200 10.10 -15.16 -3.09
N LEU A 201 11.31 -14.67 -3.33
CA LEU A 201 12.41 -14.82 -2.37
C LEU A 201 12.15 -14.07 -1.06
N TRP A 202 11.61 -12.85 -1.14
CA TRP A 202 11.27 -12.08 0.04
C TRP A 202 10.10 -12.68 0.82
N ASP A 203 9.04 -13.13 0.14
CA ASP A 203 7.93 -13.81 0.79
C ASP A 203 8.38 -15.09 1.51
N MET A 204 9.30 -15.84 0.89
CA MET A 204 9.90 -17.02 1.49
C MET A 204 10.75 -16.67 2.74
N ILE A 205 11.52 -15.58 2.71
CA ILE A 205 12.29 -15.10 3.86
C ILE A 205 11.34 -14.75 5.01
N TYR A 206 10.27 -14.00 4.74
CA TYR A 206 9.29 -13.63 5.78
C TYR A 206 8.50 -14.81 6.32
N SER A 207 8.22 -15.80 5.50
CA SER A 207 7.46 -17.00 5.89
C SER A 207 8.33 -18.02 6.64
N SER A 208 9.65 -17.90 6.58
CA SER A 208 10.57 -18.84 7.23
C SER A 208 10.82 -18.48 8.69
N THR A 209 10.65 -19.43 9.58
CA THR A 209 10.98 -19.29 11.01
C THR A 209 12.44 -19.55 11.32
N ALA A 210 13.19 -20.19 10.41
CA ALA A 210 14.59 -20.57 10.59
C ALA A 210 15.30 -20.68 9.25
N PHE A 211 15.71 -19.55 8.67
CA PHE A 211 16.43 -19.58 7.40
C PHE A 211 17.93 -19.85 7.61
N ARG A 212 18.56 -19.11 8.48
CA ARG A 212 19.96 -19.26 8.94
C ARG A 212 20.10 -18.58 10.29
N ALA A 213 21.08 -19.00 11.07
CA ALA A 213 21.32 -18.40 12.40
C ALA A 213 21.65 -16.90 12.35
N ASP A 214 22.20 -16.44 11.23
CA ASP A 214 22.58 -15.04 10.99
C ASP A 214 21.54 -14.23 10.21
N ILE A 215 20.39 -14.84 9.84
CA ILE A 215 19.27 -14.13 9.21
C ILE A 215 18.08 -14.15 10.17
N THR A 216 17.74 -12.99 10.71
CA THR A 216 16.60 -12.83 11.63
C THR A 216 15.63 -11.79 11.10
N ILE A 217 14.35 -11.95 11.44
CA ILE A 217 13.29 -11.03 11.06
C ILE A 217 12.78 -10.34 12.32
N GLY A 218 12.64 -9.03 12.22
CA GLY A 218 12.15 -8.20 13.31
C GLY A 218 13.25 -7.66 14.20
N ARG A 219 12.90 -6.62 14.97
CA ARG A 219 13.76 -5.91 15.91
C ARG A 219 12.94 -5.47 17.12
N GLU A 220 13.62 -5.26 18.25
CA GLU A 220 13.03 -4.67 19.46
C GLU A 220 11.72 -5.35 19.90
N GLY A 221 11.67 -6.67 19.77
CA GLY A 221 10.49 -7.47 20.14
C GLY A 221 9.37 -7.52 19.09
N TYR A 222 9.48 -6.76 18.01
CA TYR A 222 8.50 -6.78 16.93
C TYR A 222 8.96 -7.69 15.79
N ASN A 223 8.08 -8.57 15.34
CA ASN A 223 8.27 -9.40 14.14
C ASN A 223 6.91 -9.65 13.47
N MET A 224 6.97 -10.20 12.25
CA MET A 224 5.76 -10.43 11.46
C MET A 224 4.77 -11.42 12.09
N ASN A 225 5.28 -12.41 12.85
CA ASN A 225 4.44 -13.42 13.51
C ASN A 225 3.65 -12.84 14.69
N ASN A 226 4.02 -11.66 15.19
CA ASN A 226 3.32 -10.97 16.28
C ASN A 226 2.19 -10.08 15.75
N ALA A 227 2.15 -9.80 14.46
CA ALA A 227 1.04 -9.10 13.82
C ALA A 227 -0.17 -10.05 13.63
N ARG A 228 -1.36 -9.48 13.50
CA ARG A 228 -2.58 -10.24 13.22
C ARG A 228 -2.50 -10.99 11.89
N LEU A 229 -1.95 -10.33 10.89
CA LEU A 229 -1.78 -10.89 9.55
C LEU A 229 -0.60 -10.23 8.86
N PHE A 230 0.16 -11.03 8.15
CA PHE A 230 1.15 -10.56 7.19
C PHE A 230 0.89 -11.17 5.82
N SER A 231 1.11 -10.39 4.77
CA SER A 231 1.16 -10.91 3.41
C SER A 231 2.14 -10.15 2.53
N TYR A 232 2.66 -10.83 1.54
CA TYR A 232 3.53 -10.27 0.51
C TYR A 232 2.83 -10.38 -0.85
N ALA A 233 2.70 -9.28 -1.56
CA ALA A 233 2.01 -9.19 -2.84
C ALA A 233 2.91 -8.56 -3.92
N PHE A 234 2.56 -8.79 -5.17
CA PHE A 234 3.27 -8.27 -6.32
C PHE A 234 2.31 -7.54 -7.26
N ALA A 235 2.62 -6.28 -7.56
CA ALA A 235 1.86 -5.45 -8.48
C ALA A 235 2.74 -5.02 -9.65
N THR A 236 2.36 -5.38 -10.88
CA THR A 236 3.18 -5.07 -12.06
C THR A 236 2.37 -4.50 -13.21
N VAL A 237 3.04 -3.77 -14.07
CA VAL A 237 2.57 -3.41 -15.41
C VAL A 237 3.15 -4.42 -16.39
N PRO A 238 2.32 -5.24 -17.06
CA PRO A 238 2.82 -6.24 -18.00
C PRO A 238 3.35 -5.58 -19.27
N THR A 239 4.59 -5.89 -19.60
CA THR A 239 5.25 -5.47 -20.83
C THR A 239 5.23 -6.55 -21.91
N VAL A 240 5.00 -7.79 -21.53
CA VAL A 240 4.96 -8.94 -22.45
C VAL A 240 3.55 -9.12 -22.98
N LYS A 241 3.43 -9.48 -24.26
CA LYS A 241 2.15 -9.76 -24.90
C LYS A 241 1.40 -10.86 -24.13
N PRO A 242 0.09 -10.70 -23.89
CA PRO A 242 -0.71 -11.68 -23.12
C PRO A 242 -0.57 -13.13 -23.60
N GLU A 243 -0.48 -13.32 -24.91
CA GLU A 243 -0.41 -14.65 -25.54
C GLU A 243 0.88 -15.43 -25.18
N LYS A 244 1.92 -14.72 -24.72
CA LYS A 244 3.19 -15.32 -24.30
C LYS A 244 3.19 -15.80 -22.86
N ILE A 245 2.14 -15.50 -22.10
CA ILE A 245 2.02 -15.88 -20.70
C ILE A 245 0.84 -16.83 -20.55
N THR A 246 1.16 -18.02 -20.11
CA THR A 246 0.20 -19.09 -19.85
C THR A 246 0.18 -19.43 -18.37
N ARG A 247 -0.82 -20.18 -17.95
CA ARG A 247 -0.96 -20.70 -16.59
C ARG A 247 0.27 -21.45 -16.09
N SER A 248 1.00 -22.12 -16.98
CA SER A 248 2.23 -22.86 -16.68
C SER A 248 3.51 -22.02 -16.72
N SER A 249 3.42 -20.74 -17.05
CA SER A 249 4.58 -19.85 -17.06
C SER A 249 5.19 -19.73 -15.65
N VAL A 250 6.50 -19.78 -15.57
CA VAL A 250 7.24 -19.74 -14.28
C VAL A 250 6.90 -18.48 -13.47
N CYS A 251 6.77 -17.33 -14.12
CA CYS A 251 6.39 -16.08 -13.46
C CYS A 251 4.98 -16.14 -12.84
N VAL A 252 4.01 -16.79 -13.50
CA VAL A 252 2.66 -17.00 -12.95
C VAL A 252 2.74 -17.92 -11.72
N SER A 253 3.47 -19.02 -11.81
CA SER A 253 3.66 -19.95 -10.69
C SER A 253 4.29 -19.26 -9.48
N ARG A 254 5.27 -18.38 -9.68
CA ARG A 254 5.91 -17.63 -8.61
C ARG A 254 4.94 -16.71 -7.89
N VAL A 255 4.20 -15.88 -8.64
CA VAL A 255 3.26 -14.90 -8.08
C VAL A 255 2.07 -15.56 -7.42
N ARG A 256 1.60 -16.67 -8.00
CA ARG A 256 0.49 -17.46 -7.49
C ARG A 256 0.74 -18.03 -6.09
N ASN A 257 1.98 -18.31 -5.75
CA ASN A 257 2.37 -18.87 -4.47
C ASN A 257 2.78 -17.82 -3.43
N LEU A 258 2.71 -16.52 -3.74
CA LEU A 258 2.92 -15.49 -2.73
C LEU A 258 1.83 -15.54 -1.65
N SER A 259 2.14 -15.18 -0.42
CA SER A 259 1.18 -15.08 0.67
C SER A 259 0.04 -14.09 0.38
N GLY A 260 0.34 -12.98 -0.33
CA GLY A 260 -0.64 -12.07 -0.91
C GLY A 260 -1.25 -12.57 -2.22
N GLY A 261 -0.57 -13.43 -2.95
CA GLY A 261 -1.03 -14.16 -4.13
C GLY A 261 -1.46 -13.28 -5.31
N ASN A 262 -0.95 -12.06 -5.43
CA ASN A 262 -1.53 -11.08 -6.33
C ASN A 262 -0.51 -10.46 -7.27
N TYR A 263 -1.00 -10.24 -8.46
CA TYR A 263 -0.38 -9.35 -9.41
C TYR A 263 -1.45 -8.77 -10.33
N TRP A 264 -1.01 -7.89 -11.21
CA TRP A 264 -1.91 -7.17 -12.07
C TRP A 264 -1.59 -7.33 -13.57
N GLY A 265 -2.64 -7.14 -14.40
CA GLY A 265 -2.53 -6.81 -15.83
C GLY A 265 -2.60 -7.97 -16.79
N ARG A 266 -3.15 -9.09 -16.35
CA ARG A 266 -3.37 -10.28 -17.18
C ARG A 266 -4.79 -10.80 -17.00
N PRO A 267 -5.29 -11.61 -17.95
CA PRO A 267 -6.49 -12.41 -17.70
C PRO A 267 -6.32 -13.20 -16.42
N SER A 268 -7.40 -13.32 -15.66
CA SER A 268 -7.35 -13.98 -14.36
C SER A 268 -6.96 -15.45 -14.51
N GLU A 269 -5.88 -15.81 -13.81
CA GLU A 269 -5.47 -17.18 -13.60
C GLU A 269 -5.69 -17.52 -12.12
N ASP A 270 -5.82 -18.78 -11.75
CA ASP A 270 -6.00 -19.17 -10.36
C ASP A 270 -4.92 -18.57 -9.46
N GLY A 271 -5.33 -17.83 -8.43
CA GLY A 271 -4.45 -17.18 -7.48
C GLY A 271 -3.76 -15.92 -8.00
N VAL A 272 -4.07 -15.47 -9.21
CA VAL A 272 -3.47 -14.29 -9.83
C VAL A 272 -4.56 -13.29 -10.20
N ALA A 273 -4.46 -12.06 -9.72
CA ALA A 273 -5.44 -11.01 -9.99
C ALA A 273 -5.29 -10.47 -11.42
N SER A 274 -6.40 -10.19 -12.09
CA SER A 274 -6.42 -9.58 -13.42
C SER A 274 -6.20 -8.07 -13.38
N SER A 275 -6.44 -7.44 -12.24
CA SER A 275 -6.24 -5.99 -12.03
C SER A 275 -5.95 -5.66 -10.57
N ILE A 276 -5.46 -4.44 -10.32
CA ILE A 276 -5.23 -3.93 -8.96
C ILE A 276 -6.54 -3.85 -8.16
N LYS A 277 -7.69 -3.68 -8.83
CA LYS A 277 -9.00 -3.69 -8.18
C LYS A 277 -9.24 -4.97 -7.37
N GLU A 278 -8.81 -6.12 -7.87
CA GLU A 278 -8.99 -7.40 -7.17
C GLU A 278 -8.21 -7.45 -5.84
N MET A 279 -7.10 -6.71 -5.72
CA MET A 279 -6.33 -6.63 -4.47
C MET A 279 -7.15 -6.03 -3.31
N LEU A 280 -8.12 -5.17 -3.60
CA LEU A 280 -9.00 -4.58 -2.58
C LEU A 280 -9.72 -5.68 -1.78
N ASN A 281 -10.23 -6.68 -2.45
CA ASN A 281 -10.97 -7.77 -1.80
C ASN A 281 -10.05 -8.87 -1.28
N ARG A 282 -8.91 -9.09 -1.92
CA ARG A 282 -7.97 -10.16 -1.50
C ARG A 282 -7.13 -9.76 -0.30
N ASN A 283 -6.59 -8.53 -0.32
CA ASN A 283 -5.58 -8.08 0.65
C ASN A 283 -6.09 -7.01 1.62
N LEU A 284 -7.09 -6.19 1.23
CA LEU A 284 -7.47 -4.99 1.96
C LEU A 284 -8.96 -5.00 2.37
N ALA A 285 -9.56 -6.18 2.48
CA ALA A 285 -11.00 -6.32 2.79
C ALA A 285 -11.34 -6.00 4.25
N THR A 286 -10.43 -6.21 5.18
CA THR A 286 -10.68 -6.25 6.63
C THR A 286 -10.78 -4.89 7.32
N GLY A 287 -10.40 -3.80 6.67
CA GLY A 287 -10.38 -2.44 7.22
C GLY A 287 -11.75 -1.83 7.54
N SER A 288 -12.85 -2.51 7.23
CA SER A 288 -14.23 -2.12 7.54
C SER A 288 -15.14 -3.34 7.44
N SER A 289 -16.27 -3.32 8.15
CA SER A 289 -17.36 -4.28 7.98
C SER A 289 -18.15 -4.06 6.69
N LEU A 290 -18.07 -2.86 6.11
CA LEU A 290 -18.70 -2.51 4.85
C LEU A 290 -17.78 -2.84 3.66
N SER A 291 -18.36 -3.04 2.47
CA SER A 291 -17.60 -3.17 1.24
C SER A 291 -16.85 -1.86 0.91
N HIS A 292 -15.86 -1.91 0.03
CA HIS A 292 -15.19 -0.69 -0.46
C HIS A 292 -16.17 0.26 -1.16
N LEU A 293 -17.13 -0.30 -1.91
CA LEU A 293 -18.17 0.47 -2.58
C LEU A 293 -19.04 1.24 -1.59
N ASP A 294 -19.53 0.56 -0.55
CA ASP A 294 -20.41 1.17 0.46
C ASP A 294 -19.64 2.22 1.29
N THR A 295 -18.40 1.93 1.67
CA THR A 295 -17.57 2.88 2.41
C THR A 295 -17.33 4.15 1.61
N LEU A 296 -16.97 4.03 0.33
CA LEU A 296 -16.80 5.18 -0.56
C LEU A 296 -18.10 5.94 -0.78
N SER A 297 -19.23 5.24 -0.90
CA SER A 297 -20.54 5.89 -1.06
C SER A 297 -20.89 6.79 0.12
N LEU A 298 -20.48 6.42 1.33
CA LEU A 298 -20.65 7.23 2.53
C LEU A 298 -19.61 8.36 2.66
N ALA A 299 -18.43 8.18 2.10
CA ALA A 299 -17.31 9.11 2.24
C ALA A 299 -17.31 10.23 1.19
N ILE A 300 -17.59 9.93 -0.08
CA ILE A 300 -17.54 10.90 -1.20
C ILE A 300 -18.36 12.16 -0.96
N PRO A 301 -19.61 12.13 -0.48
CA PRO A 301 -20.38 13.35 -0.21
C PRO A 301 -19.71 14.29 0.79
N LYS A 302 -18.88 13.74 1.68
CA LYS A 302 -18.13 14.50 2.70
C LYS A 302 -16.82 15.08 2.15
N LEU A 303 -16.32 14.55 1.03
CA LEU A 303 -15.05 14.94 0.42
C LEU A 303 -15.25 15.96 -0.72
N SER A 304 -16.44 16.06 -1.29
CA SER A 304 -16.75 16.92 -2.44
C SER A 304 -16.44 18.40 -2.23
N SER A 305 -16.25 18.84 -0.98
CA SER A 305 -15.83 20.22 -0.65
C SER A 305 -14.31 20.44 -0.70
N LYS A 306 -13.48 19.39 -0.86
CA LYS A 306 -12.01 19.48 -0.79
C LYS A 306 -11.28 19.05 -2.07
N GLY A 307 -12.01 18.64 -3.12
CA GLY A 307 -11.43 18.11 -4.35
C GLY A 307 -10.76 16.75 -4.13
N ILE A 308 -11.27 15.71 -4.77
CA ILE A 308 -10.67 14.35 -4.73
C ILE A 308 -9.54 14.22 -5.76
N TYR A 309 -9.43 15.18 -6.68
CA TYR A 309 -8.52 15.20 -7.82
C TYR A 309 -7.63 16.43 -7.81
#